data_fa5bfa892834a435d17bbaa248afccc4
#
_entry.id   fa5bfa892834a435d17bbaa248afccc4
#
_cell.length_a   1.000
_cell.length_b   1.000
_cell.length_c   1.000
_cell.angle_alpha   90.00
_cell.angle_beta   90.00
_cell.angle_gamma   90.00
#
_symmetry.space_group_name_H-M   'P 1'
#
loop_
_entity.id
_entity.type
_entity.pdbx_description
1 polymer ?
#
loop_
_entity_poly.entity_id
_entity_poly.type
_entity_poly.pdbx_seq_one_letter_code
_entity_poly.pdbx_strand_id
1 'polypeptide(L)'
;MNRNLLKSVFVTLALVFTAIAAQAQCYIIGNDGKWLTNEAGAELQPTTEDGVYEGDVVFDDSQYFFVCTKLMDNPYDWDELLPYRYGPGTTVDFPIVYNKPLELTPAIETYNSTYKVADLGTHKIRVDFNAMTVTVDGTYPEHIYMMGTDGKWTLGVPSATLNHVEGTNLYKAKVEFTSNYFAFFKQMADTWEEQNLNRWIVKGEVLPNTELSLVKVFDKSSSYINRLGTYEVTFDYSNNTAMLYDETYVPEPETVIYFIGDDNNWALNTYFAKIPEVSDGVYEGQVKFGVGYFIIGTKLGNTINDWDTFNAYRFCSYTERETMGAYSEKQIFKYNDYPSGSFIIEKGNEGEYVVTVDTNEMMIKFSGLVGISITNITSASDNITNYYDLTGRNLGTKKPAKGLYIKDGKKVVVK
;
A
#
# COMPACT_ATOMS: atom_id res chain seq x y z
N MET A 1 13.89 45.48 -64.78
CA MET A 1 13.45 44.88 -63.50
C MET A 1 13.86 45.80 -62.36
N ASN A 2 12.93 46.26 -61.57
CA ASN A 2 13.12 47.37 -60.63
C ASN A 2 13.94 46.89 -59.41
N ARG A 3 15.09 47.48 -59.15
CA ARG A 3 16.06 47.13 -58.14
C ARG A 3 15.48 47.10 -56.70
N ASN A 4 14.37 47.85 -56.52
CA ASN A 4 13.63 47.86 -55.24
C ASN A 4 12.68 46.64 -55.07
N LEU A 5 12.17 46.10 -56.19
CA LEU A 5 11.34 44.88 -56.16
C LEU A 5 12.17 43.67 -55.80
N LEU A 6 13.42 43.61 -56.29
CA LEU A 6 14.33 42.51 -55.98
C LEU A 6 14.75 42.50 -54.49
N LYS A 7 14.99 43.69 -53.90
CA LYS A 7 15.28 43.84 -52.45
C LYS A 7 14.09 43.46 -51.59
N SER A 8 12.87 43.83 -51.99
CA SER A 8 11.64 43.47 -51.26
C SER A 8 11.37 41.96 -51.29
N VAL A 9 11.59 41.32 -52.44
CA VAL A 9 11.44 39.85 -52.58
C VAL A 9 12.49 39.10 -51.74
N PHE A 10 13.76 39.61 -51.72
CA PHE A 10 14.81 38.99 -50.90
C PHE A 10 14.57 39.17 -49.39
N VAL A 11 14.08 40.34 -48.96
CA VAL A 11 13.73 40.58 -47.56
C VAL A 11 12.51 39.75 -47.12
N THR A 12 11.50 39.62 -47.99
CA THR A 12 10.34 38.76 -47.72
C THR A 12 10.74 37.27 -47.70
N LEU A 13 11.62 36.83 -48.62
CA LEU A 13 12.12 35.46 -48.63
C LEU A 13 13.01 35.17 -47.38
N ALA A 14 13.86 36.14 -47.00
CA ALA A 14 14.66 36.03 -45.78
C ALA A 14 13.82 36.04 -44.50
N LEU A 15 12.74 36.80 -44.45
CA LEU A 15 11.78 36.79 -43.34
C LEU A 15 10.96 35.51 -43.32
N VAL A 16 10.66 34.89 -44.46
CA VAL A 16 10.00 33.58 -44.52
C VAL A 16 10.96 32.46 -44.10
N PHE A 17 12.27 32.58 -44.39
CA PHE A 17 13.27 31.61 -43.91
C PHE A 17 13.67 31.83 -42.46
N THR A 18 13.49 33.02 -41.88
CA THR A 18 13.71 33.25 -40.43
C THR A 18 12.47 33.02 -39.58
N ALA A 19 11.31 32.83 -40.20
CA ALA A 19 10.10 32.32 -39.54
C ALA A 19 10.07 30.77 -39.49
N ILE A 20 11.11 30.09 -40.00
CA ILE A 20 11.32 28.66 -39.70
C ILE A 20 11.88 28.59 -38.27
N ALA A 21 10.92 28.64 -37.38
CA ALA A 21 10.83 27.92 -36.17
C ALA A 21 11.92 28.22 -35.11
N ALA A 22 11.55 28.88 -34.09
CA ALA A 22 11.66 28.15 -32.83
C ALA A 22 10.64 27.00 -32.88
N GLN A 23 10.93 25.89 -33.56
CA GLN A 23 10.16 24.67 -33.37
C GLN A 23 10.23 24.39 -31.89
N ALA A 24 9.09 24.25 -31.22
CA ALA A 24 9.07 23.84 -29.84
C ALA A 24 9.88 22.55 -29.75
N GLN A 25 10.80 22.50 -28.82
CA GLN A 25 11.58 21.28 -28.56
C GLN A 25 10.70 20.35 -27.72
N CYS A 26 10.94 19.05 -27.82
CA CYS A 26 10.19 18.05 -27.07
C CYS A 26 11.18 17.10 -26.39
N TYR A 27 11.18 17.12 -25.09
CA TYR A 27 12.11 16.38 -24.25
C TYR A 27 11.40 15.37 -23.37
N ILE A 28 12.08 14.28 -23.12
CA ILE A 28 11.70 13.25 -22.15
C ILE A 28 12.66 13.36 -20.95
N ILE A 29 12.11 13.44 -19.75
CA ILE A 29 12.87 13.50 -18.51
C ILE A 29 12.44 12.35 -17.60
N GLY A 30 13.39 11.72 -16.91
CA GLY A 30 13.19 10.66 -15.92
C GLY A 30 13.48 9.26 -16.42
N ASN A 31 13.48 9.01 -17.73
CA ASN A 31 13.77 7.68 -18.32
C ASN A 31 15.16 7.13 -17.98
N ASP A 32 16.13 8.01 -17.69
CA ASP A 32 17.50 7.69 -17.28
C ASP A 32 17.71 7.70 -15.76
N GLY A 33 16.66 7.88 -14.98
CA GLY A 33 16.69 7.92 -13.52
C GLY A 33 17.29 9.19 -12.89
N LYS A 34 17.84 10.13 -13.67
CA LYS A 34 18.54 11.30 -13.14
C LYS A 34 17.64 12.44 -12.68
N TRP A 35 16.47 12.60 -13.28
CA TRP A 35 15.49 13.64 -12.90
C TRP A 35 16.08 15.07 -12.87
N LEU A 36 16.84 15.46 -13.87
CA LEU A 36 17.43 16.81 -13.99
C LEU A 36 16.55 17.69 -14.88
N THR A 37 16.31 18.94 -14.46
CA THR A 37 15.49 19.88 -15.23
C THR A 37 16.25 20.59 -16.33
N ASN A 38 17.58 20.51 -16.35
CA ASN A 38 18.47 21.12 -17.34
C ASN A 38 19.07 20.11 -18.33
N GLU A 39 18.79 18.82 -18.16
CA GLU A 39 19.27 17.74 -19.03
C GLU A 39 18.12 16.79 -19.33
N ALA A 40 17.90 16.52 -20.61
CA ALA A 40 16.90 15.55 -21.02
C ALA A 40 17.52 14.15 -21.06
N GLY A 41 16.79 13.14 -20.64
CA GLY A 41 17.16 11.73 -20.89
C GLY A 41 16.99 11.36 -22.37
N ALA A 42 16.09 12.06 -23.09
CA ALA A 42 15.99 11.98 -24.54
C ALA A 42 15.38 13.27 -25.13
N GLU A 43 15.72 13.56 -26.40
CA GLU A 43 15.10 14.60 -27.21
C GLU A 43 14.35 13.98 -28.39
N LEU A 44 13.06 14.26 -28.50
CA LEU A 44 12.24 13.80 -29.61
C LEU A 44 12.37 14.75 -30.79
N GLN A 45 12.44 14.18 -31.98
CA GLN A 45 12.59 14.96 -33.22
C GLN A 45 11.21 15.31 -33.81
N PRO A 46 11.07 16.50 -34.38
CA PRO A 46 9.83 16.87 -35.08
C PRO A 46 9.58 15.94 -36.26
N THR A 47 8.34 15.59 -36.48
CA THR A 47 7.89 14.85 -37.66
C THR A 47 7.53 15.79 -38.82
N THR A 48 6.99 15.24 -39.90
CA THR A 48 6.41 16.07 -40.98
C THR A 48 5.08 16.72 -40.63
N GLU A 49 4.46 16.28 -39.53
CA GLU A 49 3.23 16.86 -38.98
C GLU A 49 3.61 17.94 -37.96
N ASP A 50 3.10 19.15 -38.15
CA ASP A 50 3.36 20.26 -37.23
C ASP A 50 2.84 19.91 -35.80
N GLY A 51 3.63 20.22 -34.76
CA GLY A 51 3.29 19.92 -33.37
C GLY A 51 3.42 18.43 -32.96
N VAL A 52 3.97 17.57 -33.83
CA VAL A 52 4.15 16.15 -33.56
C VAL A 52 5.63 15.78 -33.54
N TYR A 53 6.05 15.08 -32.47
CA TYR A 53 7.43 14.70 -32.21
C TYR A 53 7.55 13.19 -31.99
N GLU A 54 8.61 12.59 -32.48
CA GLU A 54 8.90 11.17 -32.31
C GLU A 54 10.38 10.92 -32.01
N GLY A 55 10.67 9.82 -31.32
CA GLY A 55 12.03 9.35 -31.12
C GLY A 55 12.09 8.04 -30.33
N ASP A 56 13.23 7.38 -30.46
CA ASP A 56 13.55 6.22 -29.64
C ASP A 56 14.10 6.67 -28.31
N VAL A 57 13.49 6.22 -27.22
CA VAL A 57 13.85 6.55 -25.85
C VAL A 57 14.28 5.31 -25.12
N VAL A 58 15.47 5.35 -24.54
CA VAL A 58 16.04 4.24 -23.75
C VAL A 58 15.60 4.41 -22.30
N PHE A 59 14.97 3.38 -21.74
CA PHE A 59 14.64 3.25 -20.32
C PHE A 59 15.59 2.20 -19.75
N ASP A 60 16.63 2.63 -19.07
CA ASP A 60 17.66 1.75 -18.50
C ASP A 60 17.65 1.70 -16.97
N ASP A 61 17.51 2.85 -16.31
CA ASP A 61 17.55 2.96 -14.85
C ASP A 61 16.17 3.33 -14.23
N SER A 62 15.21 3.75 -15.06
CA SER A 62 13.89 4.18 -14.59
C SER A 62 12.81 3.81 -15.60
N GLN A 63 11.65 3.40 -15.11
CA GLN A 63 10.43 3.18 -15.91
C GLN A 63 9.57 4.44 -16.03
N TYR A 64 9.94 5.53 -15.38
CA TYR A 64 9.11 6.72 -15.25
C TYR A 64 9.61 7.84 -16.15
N PHE A 65 8.66 8.60 -16.71
CA PHE A 65 8.98 9.78 -17.51
C PHE A 65 7.85 10.81 -17.54
N PHE A 66 8.20 12.02 -17.91
CA PHE A 66 7.27 13.04 -18.36
C PHE A 66 7.81 13.74 -19.59
N VAL A 67 6.94 14.51 -20.26
CA VAL A 67 7.28 15.30 -21.44
C VAL A 67 7.51 16.74 -21.02
N CYS A 68 8.48 17.44 -21.60
CA CYS A 68 8.60 18.88 -21.46
C CYS A 68 9.01 19.57 -22.78
N THR A 69 8.68 20.87 -22.89
CA THR A 69 8.95 21.67 -24.09
C THR A 69 10.11 22.63 -23.91
N LYS A 70 10.71 22.65 -22.73
CA LYS A 70 11.85 23.51 -22.42
C LYS A 70 12.70 22.90 -21.30
N LEU A 71 14.01 22.96 -21.42
CA LEU A 71 14.93 22.67 -20.31
C LEU A 71 15.25 23.95 -19.55
N MET A 72 15.58 23.81 -18.28
CA MET A 72 15.95 24.91 -17.39
C MET A 72 17.45 25.15 -17.42
N ASP A 73 17.91 26.30 -16.88
CA ASP A 73 19.33 26.59 -16.78
C ASP A 73 20.00 25.82 -15.64
N ASN A 74 19.27 25.52 -14.56
CA ASN A 74 19.76 24.79 -13.39
C ASN A 74 19.08 23.42 -13.26
N PRO A 75 19.77 22.42 -12.67
CA PRO A 75 19.31 21.02 -12.67
C PRO A 75 18.12 20.72 -11.76
N TYR A 76 17.68 21.68 -10.92
CA TYR A 76 16.62 21.46 -9.92
C TYR A 76 15.56 22.58 -9.89
N ASP A 77 15.41 23.32 -10.99
CA ASP A 77 14.42 24.41 -11.10
C ASP A 77 13.03 23.87 -11.45
N TRP A 78 12.50 23.05 -10.55
CA TRP A 78 11.21 22.35 -10.76
C TRP A 78 10.01 23.31 -10.90
N ASP A 79 10.00 24.40 -10.14
CA ASP A 79 8.92 25.39 -10.17
C ASP A 79 8.91 26.14 -11.52
N GLU A 80 10.10 26.48 -12.06
CA GLU A 80 10.24 27.11 -13.35
C GLU A 80 9.93 26.15 -14.52
N LEU A 81 10.16 24.84 -14.34
CA LEU A 81 9.83 23.82 -15.33
C LEU A 81 8.31 23.57 -15.44
N LEU A 82 7.56 23.74 -14.35
CA LEU A 82 6.15 23.37 -14.28
C LEU A 82 5.28 23.85 -15.46
N PRO A 83 5.40 25.10 -15.94
CA PRO A 83 4.64 25.59 -17.10
C PRO A 83 4.98 24.89 -18.43
N TYR A 84 6.09 24.20 -18.51
CA TYR A 84 6.59 23.51 -19.71
C TYR A 84 6.51 21.99 -19.61
N ARG A 85 6.05 21.47 -18.47
CA ARG A 85 5.91 20.06 -18.18
C ARG A 85 4.52 19.56 -18.54
N TYR A 86 4.46 18.32 -19.06
CA TYR A 86 3.23 17.61 -19.41
C TYR A 86 3.31 16.18 -18.82
N GLY A 87 2.19 15.71 -18.32
CA GLY A 87 2.05 14.40 -17.71
C GLY A 87 0.63 13.84 -17.84
N PRO A 88 0.28 12.80 -17.11
CA PRO A 88 -1.02 12.12 -17.24
C PRO A 88 -2.20 12.85 -16.57
N GLY A 89 -2.01 14.05 -16.00
CA GLY A 89 -3.09 14.83 -15.38
C GLY A 89 -3.68 14.20 -14.10
N THR A 90 -2.89 13.38 -13.39
CA THR A 90 -3.29 12.68 -12.17
C THR A 90 -2.37 13.04 -11.02
N THR A 91 -2.74 12.65 -9.80
CA THR A 91 -1.91 12.81 -8.59
C THR A 91 -0.98 11.64 -8.34
N VAL A 92 -1.11 10.56 -9.11
CA VAL A 92 -0.31 9.33 -9.03
C VAL A 92 0.27 8.99 -10.39
N ASP A 93 1.37 8.26 -10.40
CA ASP A 93 2.00 7.83 -11.64
C ASP A 93 1.06 6.91 -12.43
N PHE A 94 1.03 7.11 -13.75
CA PHE A 94 0.08 6.47 -14.63
C PHE A 94 0.76 5.40 -15.50
N PRO A 95 0.38 4.11 -15.34
CA PRO A 95 0.91 3.04 -16.19
C PRO A 95 0.39 3.20 -17.62
N ILE A 96 1.30 3.19 -18.58
CA ILE A 96 0.93 3.27 -20.00
C ILE A 96 0.39 1.94 -20.51
N VAL A 97 -0.47 2.02 -21.52
CA VAL A 97 -0.84 0.89 -22.37
C VAL A 97 -0.16 1.10 -23.71
N TYR A 98 0.70 0.16 -24.11
CA TYR A 98 1.46 0.26 -25.35
C TYR A 98 0.57 0.42 -26.58
N ASN A 99 1.05 1.20 -27.55
CA ASN A 99 0.40 1.50 -28.82
C ASN A 99 -0.98 2.17 -28.70
N LYS A 100 -1.30 2.73 -27.52
CA LYS A 100 -2.55 3.45 -27.28
C LYS A 100 -2.24 4.90 -26.94
N PRO A 101 -2.86 5.87 -27.64
CA PRO A 101 -2.75 7.26 -27.24
C PRO A 101 -3.31 7.50 -25.84
N LEU A 102 -2.52 8.15 -24.99
CA LEU A 102 -2.87 8.54 -23.64
C LEU A 102 -2.94 10.06 -23.58
N GLU A 103 -3.80 10.58 -22.70
CA GLU A 103 -3.94 12.02 -22.51
C GLU A 103 -2.62 12.64 -22.02
N LEU A 104 -2.27 13.78 -22.63
CA LEU A 104 -1.12 14.62 -22.29
C LEU A 104 -1.64 15.93 -21.70
N THR A 105 -1.52 16.09 -20.40
CA THR A 105 -2.06 17.24 -19.65
C THR A 105 -0.93 18.15 -19.19
N PRO A 106 -1.03 19.49 -19.36
CA PRO A 106 -0.10 20.43 -18.75
C PRO A 106 -0.05 20.22 -17.23
N ALA A 107 1.15 20.13 -16.67
CA ALA A 107 1.32 19.95 -15.25
C ALA A 107 0.93 21.21 -14.47
N ILE A 108 0.33 20.99 -13.32
CA ILE A 108 0.06 22.01 -12.30
C ILE A 108 0.53 21.48 -10.95
N GLU A 109 0.60 22.31 -9.92
CA GLU A 109 1.11 21.91 -8.60
C GLU A 109 0.49 20.62 -8.05
N THR A 110 -0.82 20.38 -8.33
CA THR A 110 -1.56 19.20 -7.86
C THR A 110 -1.53 18.02 -8.83
N TYR A 111 -1.15 18.24 -10.11
CA TYR A 111 -1.13 17.20 -11.14
C TYR A 111 0.24 17.21 -11.85
N ASN A 112 1.24 16.68 -11.18
CA ASN A 112 2.62 16.62 -11.65
C ASN A 112 3.19 15.19 -11.70
N SER A 113 2.33 14.19 -11.79
CA SER A 113 2.69 12.78 -11.90
C SER A 113 3.43 12.44 -13.20
N THR A 114 3.89 11.21 -13.30
CA THR A 114 4.66 10.70 -14.44
C THR A 114 3.92 9.57 -15.14
N TYR A 115 4.28 9.31 -16.40
CA TYR A 115 3.94 8.05 -17.07
C TYR A 115 4.90 6.97 -16.62
N LYS A 116 4.43 5.72 -16.60
CA LYS A 116 5.22 4.55 -16.25
C LYS A 116 5.16 3.53 -17.37
N VAL A 117 6.31 3.24 -18.01
CA VAL A 117 6.41 2.13 -18.97
C VAL A 117 6.37 0.78 -18.25
N ALA A 118 5.89 -0.25 -18.92
CA ALA A 118 5.74 -1.58 -18.33
C ALA A 118 7.08 -2.32 -18.12
N ASP A 119 8.07 -2.05 -18.96
CA ASP A 119 9.39 -2.68 -18.96
C ASP A 119 10.48 -1.69 -19.37
N LEU A 120 11.72 -2.02 -18.99
CA LEU A 120 12.91 -1.30 -19.41
C LEU A 120 13.24 -1.69 -20.86
N GLY A 121 14.00 -0.84 -21.54
CA GLY A 121 14.43 -1.06 -22.91
C GLY A 121 14.21 0.17 -23.78
N THR A 122 14.34 0.01 -25.08
CA THR A 122 14.12 1.09 -26.04
C THR A 122 12.68 1.06 -26.52
N HIS A 123 11.99 2.19 -26.35
CA HIS A 123 10.63 2.39 -26.81
C HIS A 123 10.56 3.59 -27.73
N LYS A 124 9.82 3.49 -28.83
CA LYS A 124 9.51 4.65 -29.65
C LYS A 124 8.38 5.44 -28.98
N ILE A 125 8.62 6.71 -28.74
CA ILE A 125 7.63 7.64 -28.18
C ILE A 125 7.19 8.63 -29.25
N ARG A 126 5.88 8.82 -29.36
CA ARG A 126 5.23 9.86 -30.17
C ARG A 126 4.47 10.80 -29.23
N VAL A 127 4.73 12.09 -29.35
CA VAL A 127 4.02 13.17 -28.65
C VAL A 127 3.29 14.01 -29.71
N ASP A 128 2.00 14.17 -29.53
CA ASP A 128 1.14 14.99 -30.41
C ASP A 128 0.51 16.10 -29.58
N PHE A 129 1.04 17.32 -29.69
CA PHE A 129 0.52 18.50 -28.99
C PHE A 129 -0.78 19.02 -29.56
N ASN A 130 -1.16 18.64 -30.79
CA ASN A 130 -2.44 19.02 -31.36
C ASN A 130 -3.57 18.17 -30.79
N ALA A 131 -3.34 16.88 -30.69
CA ALA A 131 -4.27 15.94 -30.07
C ALA A 131 -4.12 15.89 -28.53
N MET A 132 -3.08 16.52 -27.97
CA MET A 132 -2.71 16.42 -26.56
C MET A 132 -2.60 14.96 -26.12
N THR A 133 -1.75 14.19 -26.82
CA THR A 133 -1.54 12.77 -26.53
C THR A 133 -0.07 12.37 -26.56
N VAL A 134 0.25 11.32 -25.77
CA VAL A 134 1.50 10.58 -25.86
C VAL A 134 1.20 9.13 -26.17
N THR A 135 1.97 8.55 -27.10
CA THR A 135 1.90 7.13 -27.44
C THR A 135 3.29 6.54 -27.26
N VAL A 136 3.37 5.38 -26.61
CA VAL A 136 4.60 4.62 -26.46
C VAL A 136 4.43 3.29 -27.17
N ASP A 137 5.27 3.02 -28.14
CA ASP A 137 5.26 1.75 -28.85
C ASP A 137 5.91 0.67 -27.99
N GLY A 138 5.32 -0.50 -28.01
CA GLY A 138 5.83 -1.68 -27.29
C GLY A 138 5.04 -2.93 -27.63
N THR A 139 5.55 -4.04 -27.18
CA THR A 139 4.88 -5.34 -27.35
C THR A 139 4.74 -6.01 -26.01
N TYR A 140 3.53 -6.45 -25.71
CA TYR A 140 3.29 -7.31 -24.57
C TYR A 140 3.68 -8.76 -24.91
N PRO A 141 4.23 -9.53 -23.96
CA PRO A 141 4.33 -10.98 -24.12
C PRO A 141 2.97 -11.57 -24.49
N GLU A 142 2.96 -12.61 -25.33
CA GLU A 142 1.69 -13.29 -25.66
C GLU A 142 1.02 -13.89 -24.42
N HIS A 143 1.85 -14.35 -23.48
CA HIS A 143 1.41 -15.06 -22.29
C HIS A 143 2.17 -14.62 -21.02
N ILE A 144 1.50 -14.72 -19.89
CA ILE A 144 2.08 -14.83 -18.56
C ILE A 144 1.84 -16.26 -18.06
N TYR A 145 2.80 -16.84 -17.41
CA TYR A 145 2.77 -18.23 -16.97
C TYR A 145 2.67 -18.35 -15.47
N MET A 146 2.07 -19.44 -15.02
CA MET A 146 2.09 -19.84 -13.61
C MET A 146 2.68 -21.24 -13.49
N MET A 147 3.38 -21.49 -12.39
CA MET A 147 3.84 -22.83 -12.01
C MET A 147 3.43 -23.12 -10.57
N GLY A 148 3.27 -24.40 -10.27
CA GLY A 148 2.99 -24.88 -8.91
C GLY A 148 1.52 -24.96 -8.52
N THR A 149 0.60 -24.38 -9.29
CA THR A 149 -0.84 -24.44 -8.98
C THR A 149 -1.40 -25.88 -8.90
N ASP A 150 -0.73 -26.83 -9.58
CA ASP A 150 -1.03 -28.27 -9.57
C ASP A 150 -0.04 -29.09 -8.71
N GLY A 151 0.81 -28.44 -7.94
CA GLY A 151 1.87 -29.03 -7.13
C GLY A 151 3.12 -29.43 -7.92
N LYS A 152 3.13 -29.25 -9.23
CA LYS A 152 4.27 -29.60 -10.08
C LYS A 152 5.09 -28.35 -10.41
N TRP A 153 6.39 -28.50 -10.29
CA TRP A 153 7.39 -27.50 -10.63
C TRP A 153 8.31 -28.06 -11.70
N THR A 154 7.75 -28.26 -12.90
CA THR A 154 8.50 -28.83 -14.03
C THR A 154 9.02 -27.70 -14.92
N LEU A 155 10.34 -27.61 -15.05
CA LEU A 155 11.01 -26.60 -15.87
C LEU A 155 10.47 -26.60 -17.30
N GLY A 156 10.17 -25.43 -17.83
CA GLY A 156 9.62 -25.26 -19.18
C GLY A 156 8.15 -25.66 -19.33
N VAL A 157 7.49 -26.15 -18.26
CA VAL A 157 6.08 -26.59 -18.30
C VAL A 157 5.26 -25.78 -17.31
N PRO A 158 4.46 -24.81 -17.77
CA PRO A 158 3.56 -24.05 -16.89
C PRO A 158 2.39 -24.92 -16.43
N SER A 159 1.92 -24.72 -15.20
CA SER A 159 0.68 -25.30 -14.70
C SER A 159 -0.56 -24.51 -15.16
N ALA A 160 -0.39 -23.23 -15.50
CA ALA A 160 -1.40 -22.41 -16.15
C ALA A 160 -0.77 -21.34 -17.04
N THR A 161 -1.50 -20.89 -18.06
CA THR A 161 -1.11 -19.83 -18.99
C THR A 161 -2.20 -18.77 -19.01
N LEU A 162 -1.83 -17.53 -18.72
CA LEU A 162 -2.70 -16.36 -18.80
C LEU A 162 -2.50 -15.71 -20.16
N ASN A 163 -3.59 -15.43 -20.86
CA ASN A 163 -3.55 -14.83 -22.19
C ASN A 163 -3.71 -13.32 -22.10
N HIS A 164 -2.99 -12.61 -22.95
CA HIS A 164 -3.11 -11.15 -23.07
C HIS A 164 -4.52 -10.74 -23.47
N VAL A 165 -5.07 -9.73 -22.80
CA VAL A 165 -6.34 -9.10 -23.16
C VAL A 165 -6.05 -7.93 -24.08
N GLU A 166 -6.41 -8.06 -25.35
CA GLU A 166 -6.11 -7.09 -26.40
C GLU A 166 -6.49 -5.64 -26.00
N GLY A 167 -5.62 -4.69 -26.27
CA GLY A 167 -5.82 -3.27 -25.96
C GLY A 167 -5.69 -2.91 -24.47
N THR A 168 -5.16 -3.81 -23.67
CA THR A 168 -4.91 -3.59 -22.23
C THR A 168 -3.51 -4.05 -21.84
N ASN A 169 -3.11 -3.82 -20.60
CA ASN A 169 -1.92 -4.37 -19.94
C ASN A 169 -2.23 -5.62 -19.10
N LEU A 170 -3.42 -6.19 -19.28
CA LEU A 170 -3.91 -7.30 -18.46
C LEU A 170 -3.76 -8.66 -19.15
N TYR A 171 -3.54 -9.69 -18.33
CA TYR A 171 -3.56 -11.09 -18.71
C TYR A 171 -4.57 -11.83 -17.85
N LYS A 172 -5.31 -12.76 -18.47
CA LYS A 172 -6.37 -13.50 -17.78
C LYS A 172 -6.37 -14.97 -18.11
N ALA A 173 -6.73 -15.78 -17.11
CA ALA A 173 -7.11 -17.17 -17.29
C ALA A 173 -7.98 -17.65 -16.12
N LYS A 174 -8.75 -18.71 -16.37
CA LYS A 174 -9.36 -19.50 -15.32
C LYS A 174 -8.36 -20.57 -14.88
N VAL A 175 -7.94 -20.56 -13.62
CA VAL A 175 -6.88 -21.39 -13.07
C VAL A 175 -7.39 -22.22 -11.91
N GLU A 176 -7.17 -23.53 -11.96
CA GLU A 176 -7.47 -24.44 -10.85
C GLU A 176 -6.22 -24.57 -9.95
N PHE A 177 -6.39 -24.34 -8.67
CA PHE A 177 -5.37 -24.53 -7.63
C PHE A 177 -5.68 -25.82 -6.88
N THR A 178 -4.89 -26.84 -7.12
CA THR A 178 -4.89 -28.11 -6.37
C THR A 178 -3.68 -28.20 -5.42
N SER A 179 -2.83 -27.16 -5.41
CA SER A 179 -1.69 -26.97 -4.50
C SER A 179 -1.69 -25.57 -3.95
N ASN A 180 -1.15 -25.42 -2.73
CA ASN A 180 -1.09 -24.15 -2.03
C ASN A 180 0.02 -23.20 -2.51
N TYR A 181 1.00 -23.70 -3.27
CA TYR A 181 2.17 -22.92 -3.66
C TYR A 181 2.16 -22.63 -5.16
N PHE A 182 2.45 -21.38 -5.53
CA PHE A 182 2.55 -20.98 -6.92
C PHE A 182 3.48 -19.79 -7.12
N ALA A 183 3.84 -19.51 -8.36
CA ALA A 183 4.53 -18.30 -8.77
C ALA A 183 4.12 -17.92 -10.19
N PHE A 184 4.26 -16.61 -10.50
CA PHE A 184 4.10 -16.08 -11.84
C PHE A 184 5.45 -15.96 -12.54
N PHE A 185 5.42 -16.06 -13.87
CA PHE A 185 6.59 -15.93 -14.74
C PHE A 185 6.22 -15.15 -15.99
N LYS A 186 6.96 -14.10 -16.30
CA LYS A 186 6.78 -13.34 -17.54
C LYS A 186 7.35 -14.09 -18.77
N GLN A 187 8.22 -15.07 -18.52
CA GLN A 187 8.82 -15.92 -19.56
C GLN A 187 9.16 -17.28 -18.97
N MET A 188 9.00 -18.35 -19.77
CA MET A 188 9.52 -19.67 -19.44
C MET A 188 10.97 -19.78 -19.93
N ALA A 189 11.78 -20.54 -19.22
CA ALA A 189 13.21 -20.71 -19.52
C ALA A 189 13.60 -22.19 -19.52
N ASP A 190 14.77 -22.49 -20.10
CA ASP A 190 15.31 -23.84 -20.23
C ASP A 190 16.15 -24.27 -19.02
N THR A 191 16.47 -23.33 -18.13
CA THR A 191 17.22 -23.59 -16.88
C THR A 191 16.52 -22.96 -15.67
N TRP A 192 16.70 -23.56 -14.48
CA TRP A 192 16.15 -22.98 -13.24
C TRP A 192 16.80 -21.65 -12.88
N GLU A 193 18.04 -21.42 -13.26
CA GLU A 193 18.72 -20.15 -13.03
C GLU A 193 18.02 -19.03 -13.81
N GLU A 194 17.81 -19.20 -15.09
CA GLU A 194 17.07 -18.23 -15.93
C GLU A 194 15.60 -18.13 -15.54
N GLN A 195 14.96 -19.26 -15.19
CA GLN A 195 13.57 -19.27 -14.77
C GLN A 195 13.36 -18.43 -13.50
N ASN A 196 14.28 -18.49 -12.54
CA ASN A 196 14.20 -17.68 -11.32
C ASN A 196 14.43 -16.18 -11.60
N LEU A 197 15.15 -15.79 -12.66
CA LEU A 197 15.27 -14.38 -13.05
C LEU A 197 13.95 -13.77 -13.51
N ASN A 198 12.95 -14.59 -13.84
CA ASN A 198 11.63 -14.17 -14.32
C ASN A 198 10.51 -14.49 -13.33
N ARG A 199 10.84 -14.83 -12.08
CA ARG A 199 9.88 -15.24 -11.05
C ARG A 199 9.30 -14.05 -10.30
N TRP A 200 7.98 -14.06 -10.17
CA TRP A 200 7.20 -13.07 -9.42
C TRP A 200 6.30 -13.79 -8.43
N ILE A 201 6.25 -13.28 -7.20
CA ILE A 201 5.44 -13.85 -6.13
C ILE A 201 4.62 -12.75 -5.45
N VAL A 202 3.50 -13.15 -4.85
CA VAL A 202 2.78 -12.33 -3.87
C VAL A 202 3.55 -12.40 -2.56
N LYS A 203 3.88 -11.26 -2.00
CA LYS A 203 4.46 -11.16 -0.67
C LYS A 203 3.33 -11.11 0.35
N GLY A 204 3.27 -12.09 1.25
CA GLY A 204 2.22 -12.22 2.25
C GLY A 204 1.12 -13.20 1.83
N GLU A 205 -0.04 -13.09 2.47
CA GLU A 205 -1.18 -13.97 2.23
C GLU A 205 -1.93 -13.61 0.94
N VAL A 206 -2.29 -14.63 0.18
CA VAL A 206 -3.12 -14.48 -1.01
C VAL A 206 -4.59 -14.56 -0.60
N LEU A 207 -5.28 -13.43 -0.60
CA LEU A 207 -6.71 -13.33 -0.37
C LEU A 207 -7.45 -13.19 -1.70
N PRO A 208 -8.49 -14.00 -1.96
CA PRO A 208 -9.35 -13.81 -3.12
C PRO A 208 -10.01 -12.43 -3.14
N ASN A 209 -10.32 -11.94 -4.34
CA ASN A 209 -11.00 -10.68 -4.59
C ASN A 209 -10.28 -9.41 -4.07
N THR A 210 -8.98 -9.52 -3.80
CA THR A 210 -8.13 -8.39 -3.44
C THR A 210 -7.02 -8.21 -4.48
N GLU A 211 -6.57 -6.98 -4.65
CA GLU A 211 -5.37 -6.71 -5.45
C GLU A 211 -4.12 -7.13 -4.68
N LEU A 212 -3.30 -7.94 -5.32
CA LEU A 212 -2.10 -8.54 -4.76
C LEU A 212 -0.87 -7.91 -5.40
N SER A 213 -0.04 -7.24 -4.61
CA SER A 213 1.24 -6.74 -5.10
C SER A 213 2.22 -7.87 -5.35
N LEU A 214 2.88 -7.84 -6.51
CA LEU A 214 3.86 -8.84 -6.90
C LEU A 214 5.27 -8.28 -6.76
N VAL A 215 6.15 -9.07 -6.20
CA VAL A 215 7.58 -8.76 -6.11
C VAL A 215 8.39 -9.75 -6.92
N LYS A 216 9.41 -9.24 -7.62
CA LYS A 216 10.36 -10.07 -8.34
C LYS A 216 11.32 -10.71 -7.33
N VAL A 217 11.53 -12.00 -7.45
CA VAL A 217 12.48 -12.77 -6.62
C VAL A 217 13.48 -13.51 -7.50
N PHE A 218 14.65 -13.79 -6.95
CA PHE A 218 15.75 -14.45 -7.65
C PHE A 218 16.09 -15.82 -7.06
N ASP A 219 15.20 -16.36 -6.25
CA ASP A 219 15.34 -17.62 -5.53
C ASP A 219 14.15 -18.55 -5.79
N LYS A 220 13.97 -19.57 -4.96
CA LYS A 220 12.88 -20.54 -5.04
C LYS A 220 11.62 -20.16 -4.28
N SER A 221 11.51 -18.90 -3.82
CA SER A 221 10.32 -18.42 -3.11
C SER A 221 9.07 -18.57 -3.94
N SER A 222 7.94 -18.76 -3.28
CA SER A 222 6.62 -18.94 -3.89
C SER A 222 5.55 -18.23 -3.09
N SER A 223 4.47 -17.84 -3.77
CA SER A 223 3.24 -17.38 -3.14
C SER A 223 2.54 -18.56 -2.46
N TYR A 224 1.76 -18.26 -1.41
CA TYR A 224 0.98 -19.26 -0.70
C TYR A 224 -0.49 -18.88 -0.68
N ILE A 225 -1.36 -19.80 -1.11
CA ILE A 225 -2.82 -19.65 -1.04
C ILE A 225 -3.42 -20.66 -0.07
N ASN A 226 -4.23 -20.19 0.87
CA ASN A 226 -4.86 -21.05 1.87
C ASN A 226 -6.04 -21.86 1.31
N ARG A 227 -6.79 -21.27 0.40
CA ARG A 227 -8.01 -21.86 -0.14
C ARG A 227 -7.76 -22.41 -1.55
N LEU A 228 -7.83 -23.72 -1.70
CA LEU A 228 -7.79 -24.39 -3.00
C LEU A 228 -9.11 -24.22 -3.75
N GLY A 229 -9.07 -24.24 -5.07
CA GLY A 229 -10.25 -24.05 -5.91
C GLY A 229 -9.92 -23.46 -7.27
N THR A 230 -10.94 -23.01 -7.96
CA THR A 230 -10.80 -22.42 -9.29
C THR A 230 -11.05 -20.92 -9.22
N TYR A 231 -10.12 -20.13 -9.74
CA TYR A 231 -10.14 -18.67 -9.72
C TYR A 231 -10.06 -18.11 -11.14
N GLU A 232 -10.72 -16.97 -11.39
CA GLU A 232 -10.35 -16.14 -12.52
C GLU A 232 -9.13 -15.32 -12.11
N VAL A 233 -7.96 -15.64 -12.66
CA VAL A 233 -6.70 -14.96 -12.35
C VAL A 233 -6.50 -13.85 -13.36
N THR A 234 -6.28 -12.63 -12.84
CA THR A 234 -5.86 -11.46 -13.63
C THR A 234 -4.46 -11.06 -13.19
N PHE A 235 -3.56 -10.79 -14.14
CA PHE A 235 -2.23 -10.25 -13.91
C PHE A 235 -2.13 -8.90 -14.64
N ASP A 236 -1.77 -7.84 -13.93
CA ASP A 236 -1.47 -6.52 -14.50
C ASP A 236 0.03 -6.40 -14.74
N TYR A 237 0.41 -6.36 -16.02
CA TYR A 237 1.80 -6.36 -16.44
C TYR A 237 2.53 -5.05 -16.08
N SER A 238 1.85 -3.92 -16.18
CA SER A 238 2.44 -2.59 -15.96
C SER A 238 2.59 -2.27 -14.47
N ASN A 239 1.62 -2.71 -13.66
CA ASN A 239 1.64 -2.48 -12.21
C ASN A 239 2.32 -3.59 -11.42
N ASN A 240 2.58 -4.76 -12.05
CA ASN A 240 3.03 -5.96 -11.35
C ASN A 240 2.09 -6.31 -10.20
N THR A 241 0.78 -6.34 -10.48
CA THR A 241 -0.23 -6.80 -9.53
C THR A 241 -0.98 -7.99 -10.10
N ALA A 242 -1.63 -8.74 -9.23
CA ALA A 242 -2.53 -9.82 -9.63
C ALA A 242 -3.81 -9.78 -8.80
N MET A 243 -4.85 -10.42 -9.30
CA MET A 243 -6.08 -10.69 -8.57
C MET A 243 -6.53 -12.11 -8.85
N LEU A 244 -6.92 -12.82 -7.80
CA LEU A 244 -7.56 -14.13 -7.88
C LEU A 244 -9.05 -13.92 -7.54
N TYR A 245 -9.90 -13.86 -8.55
CA TYR A 245 -11.33 -13.62 -8.35
C TYR A 245 -12.09 -14.94 -8.15
N ASP A 246 -12.87 -15.00 -7.07
CA ASP A 246 -13.80 -16.08 -6.73
C ASP A 246 -15.14 -15.46 -6.30
N GLU A 247 -16.17 -15.61 -7.14
CA GLU A 247 -17.50 -15.07 -6.85
C GLU A 247 -18.17 -15.68 -5.60
N THR A 248 -17.67 -16.84 -5.17
CA THR A 248 -18.20 -17.56 -4.00
C THR A 248 -17.44 -17.24 -2.71
N TYR A 249 -16.35 -16.46 -2.81
CA TYR A 249 -15.56 -16.12 -1.66
C TYR A 249 -16.30 -15.09 -0.79
N VAL A 250 -16.62 -15.54 0.40
CA VAL A 250 -17.07 -14.67 1.48
C VAL A 250 -15.89 -14.58 2.46
N PRO A 251 -15.35 -13.40 2.72
CA PRO A 251 -14.33 -13.24 3.76
C PRO A 251 -14.83 -13.85 5.07
N GLU A 252 -14.00 -14.68 5.72
CA GLU A 252 -14.34 -15.13 7.07
C GLU A 252 -14.50 -13.89 7.95
N PRO A 253 -15.60 -13.78 8.71
CA PRO A 253 -15.76 -12.67 9.61
C PRO A 253 -14.60 -12.64 10.61
N GLU A 254 -14.04 -11.47 10.86
CA GLU A 254 -13.02 -11.24 11.87
C GLU A 254 -13.67 -11.47 13.23
N THR A 255 -13.61 -12.69 13.76
CA THR A 255 -14.35 -13.10 14.95
C THR A 255 -13.60 -12.89 16.27
N VAL A 256 -12.33 -12.56 16.22
CA VAL A 256 -11.49 -12.31 17.38
C VAL A 256 -10.42 -11.26 17.12
N ILE A 257 -10.05 -10.52 18.17
CA ILE A 257 -8.83 -9.70 18.21
C ILE A 257 -7.80 -10.41 19.08
N TYR A 258 -6.60 -10.59 18.55
CA TYR A 258 -5.43 -11.11 19.26
C TYR A 258 -4.56 -9.96 19.76
N PHE A 259 -3.98 -10.13 20.94
CA PHE A 259 -3.00 -9.23 21.55
C PHE A 259 -1.63 -9.90 21.56
N ILE A 260 -0.65 -9.24 20.97
CA ILE A 260 0.74 -9.72 20.83
C ILE A 260 1.68 -8.63 21.32
N GLY A 261 2.72 -9.00 22.04
CA GLY A 261 3.67 -8.02 22.57
C GLY A 261 4.68 -8.63 23.54
N ASP A 262 5.15 -7.83 24.49
CA ASP A 262 6.14 -8.25 25.47
C ASP A 262 5.67 -9.44 26.32
N ASP A 263 4.38 -9.52 26.63
CA ASP A 263 3.79 -10.59 27.43
C ASP A 263 3.83 -11.99 26.77
N ASN A 264 4.01 -12.06 25.43
CA ASN A 264 4.23 -13.33 24.70
C ASN A 264 5.55 -13.35 23.91
N ASN A 265 6.51 -12.47 24.27
CA ASN A 265 7.82 -12.33 23.61
C ASN A 265 7.71 -12.07 22.10
N TRP A 266 6.68 -11.33 21.67
CA TRP A 266 6.45 -10.97 20.26
C TRP A 266 6.30 -12.16 19.31
N ALA A 267 5.88 -13.32 19.81
CA ALA A 267 5.64 -14.49 18.99
C ALA A 267 4.34 -14.34 18.19
N LEU A 268 4.44 -14.11 16.87
CA LEU A 268 3.31 -13.78 16.01
C LEU A 268 2.34 -14.93 15.75
N ASN A 269 2.76 -16.17 15.95
CA ASN A 269 1.91 -17.35 15.84
C ASN A 269 1.21 -17.74 17.15
N THR A 270 1.35 -16.91 18.19
CA THR A 270 0.68 -17.04 19.49
C THR A 270 0.21 -15.67 19.96
N TYR A 271 -0.49 -15.63 21.07
CA TYR A 271 -1.00 -14.41 21.70
C TYR A 271 -0.93 -14.51 23.21
N PHE A 272 -0.87 -13.37 23.91
CA PHE A 272 -1.06 -13.37 25.36
C PHE A 272 -2.51 -13.19 25.78
N ALA A 273 -3.34 -12.60 24.91
CA ALA A 273 -4.78 -12.48 25.11
C ALA A 273 -5.53 -12.45 23.78
N LYS A 274 -6.82 -12.80 23.82
CA LYS A 274 -7.75 -12.59 22.70
C LYS A 274 -9.12 -12.19 23.23
N ILE A 275 -9.85 -11.39 22.45
CA ILE A 275 -11.21 -10.99 22.76
C ILE A 275 -12.14 -11.35 21.60
N PRO A 276 -13.35 -11.86 21.87
CA PRO A 276 -14.33 -12.23 20.85
C PRO A 276 -15.05 -10.99 20.28
N GLU A 277 -15.59 -11.15 19.11
CA GLU A 277 -16.58 -10.24 18.56
C GLU A 277 -17.90 -10.36 19.35
N VAL A 278 -18.43 -9.22 19.78
CA VAL A 278 -19.70 -9.14 20.54
C VAL A 278 -20.84 -8.54 19.71
N SER A 279 -20.49 -7.77 18.69
CA SER A 279 -21.39 -7.30 17.63
C SER A 279 -20.54 -6.97 16.39
N ASP A 280 -21.16 -6.81 15.24
CA ASP A 280 -20.48 -6.60 13.97
C ASP A 280 -19.38 -5.52 14.07
N GLY A 281 -18.13 -5.96 13.89
CA GLY A 281 -16.91 -5.14 13.99
C GLY A 281 -16.56 -4.64 15.40
N VAL A 282 -17.27 -5.05 16.46
CA VAL A 282 -17.00 -4.66 17.85
C VAL A 282 -16.58 -5.89 18.66
N TYR A 283 -15.39 -5.81 19.23
CA TYR A 283 -14.77 -6.87 20.03
C TYR A 283 -14.64 -6.42 21.47
N GLU A 284 -14.99 -7.26 22.42
CA GLU A 284 -14.90 -6.94 23.84
C GLU A 284 -14.53 -8.13 24.69
N GLY A 285 -13.67 -7.90 25.67
CA GLY A 285 -13.27 -8.93 26.62
C GLY A 285 -12.32 -8.43 27.70
N GLN A 286 -12.05 -9.29 28.67
CA GLN A 286 -11.10 -9.01 29.73
C GLN A 286 -9.68 -9.38 29.27
N VAL A 287 -8.75 -8.45 29.43
CA VAL A 287 -7.34 -8.61 29.06
C VAL A 287 -6.47 -8.18 30.23
N LYS A 288 -5.55 -9.05 30.61
CA LYS A 288 -4.53 -8.77 31.62
C LYS A 288 -3.24 -8.35 30.92
N PHE A 289 -2.75 -7.17 31.27
CA PHE A 289 -1.51 -6.62 30.73
C PHE A 289 -0.42 -6.56 31.81
N GLY A 290 0.80 -6.96 31.42
CA GLY A 290 2.04 -6.59 32.09
C GLY A 290 2.51 -5.19 31.66
N VAL A 291 3.67 -4.77 32.17
CA VAL A 291 4.37 -3.57 31.69
C VAL A 291 5.04 -3.91 30.36
N GLY A 292 4.80 -3.14 29.31
CA GLY A 292 5.43 -3.36 28.02
C GLY A 292 4.59 -2.94 26.83
N TYR A 293 5.07 -3.29 25.65
CA TYR A 293 4.44 -2.94 24.39
C TYR A 293 3.51 -4.05 23.92
N PHE A 294 2.49 -3.64 23.17
CA PHE A 294 1.61 -4.56 22.47
C PHE A 294 1.07 -3.99 21.16
N ILE A 295 0.62 -4.89 20.31
CA ILE A 295 -0.10 -4.65 19.08
C ILE A 295 -1.32 -5.56 19.03
N ILE A 296 -2.27 -5.26 18.17
CA ILE A 296 -3.47 -6.07 17.98
C ILE A 296 -3.66 -6.46 16.52
N GLY A 297 -4.33 -7.57 16.29
CA GLY A 297 -4.67 -8.02 14.94
C GLY A 297 -5.77 -9.06 14.95
N THR A 298 -6.45 -9.23 13.83
CA THR A 298 -7.55 -10.19 13.67
C THR A 298 -7.06 -11.58 13.25
N LYS A 299 -5.77 -11.72 12.91
CA LYS A 299 -5.17 -13.00 12.51
C LYS A 299 -3.73 -13.11 13.03
N LEU A 300 -3.33 -14.32 13.37
CA LEU A 300 -1.95 -14.63 13.77
C LEU A 300 -1.08 -14.91 12.54
N GLY A 301 0.23 -14.72 12.69
CA GLY A 301 1.21 -15.17 11.70
C GLY A 301 1.32 -16.71 11.67
N ASN A 302 1.80 -17.27 10.58
CA ASN A 302 1.98 -18.72 10.42
C ASN A 302 3.18 -19.24 11.22
N THR A 303 4.15 -18.37 11.50
CA THR A 303 5.35 -18.67 12.29
C THR A 303 5.61 -17.56 13.30
N ILE A 304 6.53 -17.80 14.24
CA ILE A 304 6.92 -16.86 15.30
C ILE A 304 7.36 -15.48 14.78
N ASN A 305 7.88 -15.41 13.55
CA ASN A 305 8.40 -14.17 12.93
C ASN A 305 7.68 -13.82 11.62
N ASP A 306 6.48 -14.31 11.39
CA ASP A 306 5.72 -14.07 10.15
C ASP A 306 5.03 -12.71 10.19
N TRP A 307 5.84 -11.64 10.12
CA TRP A 307 5.36 -10.27 10.09
C TRP A 307 4.54 -9.97 8.82
N ASP A 308 4.87 -10.59 7.69
CA ASP A 308 4.19 -10.33 6.44
C ASP A 308 2.71 -10.73 6.51
N THR A 309 2.42 -11.94 7.02
CA THR A 309 1.04 -12.37 7.25
C THR A 309 0.36 -11.54 8.34
N PHE A 310 1.01 -11.34 9.50
CA PHE A 310 0.39 -10.62 10.60
C PHE A 310 0.08 -9.17 10.27
N ASN A 311 0.98 -8.46 9.59
CA ASN A 311 0.80 -7.05 9.24
C ASN A 311 -0.41 -6.80 8.34
N ALA A 312 -0.81 -7.77 7.52
CA ALA A 312 -2.02 -7.66 6.69
C ALA A 312 -3.32 -7.53 7.53
N TYR A 313 -3.29 -7.97 8.79
CA TYR A 313 -4.43 -8.00 9.72
C TYR A 313 -4.20 -7.19 10.99
N ARG A 314 -3.10 -6.45 11.05
CA ARG A 314 -2.69 -5.67 12.21
C ARG A 314 -3.41 -4.33 12.28
N PHE A 315 -3.76 -3.94 13.50
CA PHE A 315 -4.06 -2.56 13.86
C PHE A 315 -2.94 -1.99 14.72
N CYS A 316 -2.66 -0.72 14.52
CA CYS A 316 -1.57 0.00 15.17
C CYS A 316 -2.01 1.39 15.64
N SER A 317 -1.21 2.02 16.50
CA SER A 317 -1.36 3.43 16.85
C SER A 317 -0.78 4.31 15.74
N TYR A 318 -1.27 5.55 15.64
CA TYR A 318 -0.75 6.53 14.68
C TYR A 318 0.66 7.00 15.03
N THR A 319 0.93 7.19 16.30
CA THR A 319 2.26 7.56 16.80
C THR A 319 3.09 6.30 17.07
N GLU A 320 4.41 6.43 17.08
CA GLU A 320 5.33 5.32 17.38
C GLU A 320 4.95 4.58 18.67
N ARG A 321 4.42 5.33 19.65
CA ARG A 321 4.02 4.84 20.99
C ARG A 321 2.80 5.57 21.49
N GLU A 322 1.76 4.81 21.87
CA GLU A 322 0.56 5.34 22.52
C GLU A 322 0.37 4.70 23.91
N THR A 323 0.43 5.52 24.94
CA THR A 323 0.24 5.02 26.32
C THR A 323 -1.23 4.68 26.58
N MET A 324 -1.44 3.45 27.12
CA MET A 324 -2.73 2.92 27.51
C MET A 324 -2.79 2.70 29.03
N GLY A 325 -3.96 2.83 29.59
CA GLY A 325 -4.24 2.62 31.00
C GLY A 325 -5.73 2.75 31.28
N ALA A 326 -6.12 2.83 32.56
CA ALA A 326 -7.51 2.93 32.94
C ALA A 326 -8.21 4.12 32.23
N TYR A 327 -9.38 3.84 31.63
CA TYR A 327 -10.20 4.80 30.87
C TYR A 327 -9.52 5.41 29.64
N SER A 328 -8.47 4.79 29.13
CA SER A 328 -7.85 5.20 27.86
C SER A 328 -8.78 4.91 26.70
N GLU A 329 -8.82 5.86 25.76
CA GLU A 329 -9.49 5.73 24.47
C GLU A 329 -8.53 6.25 23.39
N LYS A 330 -8.22 5.42 22.39
CA LYS A 330 -7.26 5.75 21.35
C LYS A 330 -7.76 5.31 19.98
N GLN A 331 -7.44 6.10 18.98
CA GLN A 331 -7.67 5.74 17.60
C GLN A 331 -6.71 4.64 17.17
N ILE A 332 -7.20 3.68 16.40
CA ILE A 332 -6.41 2.62 15.77
C ILE A 332 -6.42 2.78 14.26
N PHE A 333 -5.44 2.22 13.58
CA PHE A 333 -5.29 2.29 12.13
C PHE A 333 -4.92 0.91 11.60
N LYS A 334 -5.45 0.52 10.45
CA LYS A 334 -4.93 -0.66 9.75
C LYS A 334 -3.47 -0.39 9.38
N TYR A 335 -2.61 -1.38 9.60
CA TYR A 335 -1.21 -1.29 9.23
C TYR A 335 -1.09 -1.15 7.70
N ASN A 336 -0.30 -0.18 7.27
CA ASN A 336 0.00 0.08 5.87
C ASN A 336 1.35 0.79 5.78
N ASP A 337 2.43 0.11 6.26
CA ASP A 337 3.78 0.64 6.42
C ASP A 337 3.89 1.92 7.30
N TYR A 338 2.92 2.80 7.23
CA TYR A 338 2.75 3.98 8.08
C TYR A 338 1.26 4.33 8.20
N PRO A 339 0.67 4.46 9.39
CA PRO A 339 1.30 4.33 10.71
C PRO A 339 1.62 2.87 11.09
N SER A 340 2.69 2.68 11.87
CA SER A 340 3.16 1.35 12.31
C SER A 340 3.42 1.28 13.82
N GLY A 341 2.88 2.21 14.59
CA GLY A 341 3.10 2.33 16.02
C GLY A 341 2.57 1.16 16.85
N SER A 342 2.95 1.12 18.11
CA SER A 342 2.49 0.17 19.12
C SER A 342 1.86 0.89 20.31
N PHE A 343 1.06 0.15 21.08
CA PHE A 343 0.55 0.61 22.37
C PHE A 343 1.52 0.21 23.47
N ILE A 344 1.56 0.99 24.55
CA ILE A 344 2.40 0.72 25.71
C ILE A 344 1.60 0.78 27.01
N ILE A 345 1.80 -0.19 27.88
CA ILE A 345 1.40 -0.15 29.29
C ILE A 345 2.63 0.26 30.10
N GLU A 346 2.60 1.44 30.68
CA GLU A 346 3.66 1.94 31.52
C GLU A 346 3.54 1.37 32.94
N LYS A 347 4.66 1.36 33.68
CA LYS A 347 4.69 0.94 35.07
C LYS A 347 3.68 1.70 35.94
N GLY A 348 2.84 0.97 36.62
CA GLY A 348 1.75 1.48 37.43
C GLY A 348 0.39 1.47 36.73
N ASN A 349 0.36 1.12 35.44
CA ASN A 349 -0.85 0.90 34.65
C ASN A 349 -1.05 -0.58 34.30
N GLU A 350 -0.19 -1.48 34.80
CA GLU A 350 -0.38 -2.93 34.63
C GLU A 350 -1.63 -3.41 35.36
N GLY A 351 -2.31 -4.38 34.81
CA GLY A 351 -3.52 -4.95 35.41
C GLY A 351 -4.48 -5.55 34.40
N GLU A 352 -5.67 -5.85 34.85
CA GLU A 352 -6.73 -6.42 34.04
C GLU A 352 -7.79 -5.35 33.70
N TYR A 353 -8.13 -5.26 32.41
CA TYR A 353 -9.07 -4.29 31.89
C TYR A 353 -10.17 -4.99 31.05
N VAL A 354 -11.37 -4.45 31.01
CA VAL A 354 -12.26 -4.72 29.88
C VAL A 354 -11.79 -3.86 28.73
N VAL A 355 -11.42 -4.50 27.64
CA VAL A 355 -10.95 -3.85 26.42
C VAL A 355 -12.04 -3.98 25.36
N THR A 356 -12.41 -2.86 24.75
CA THR A 356 -13.27 -2.81 23.57
C THR A 356 -12.44 -2.36 22.38
N VAL A 357 -12.48 -3.11 21.28
CA VAL A 357 -11.92 -2.71 19.99
C VAL A 357 -13.07 -2.60 19.01
N ASP A 358 -13.31 -1.40 18.49
CA ASP A 358 -14.33 -1.10 17.50
C ASP A 358 -13.63 -0.84 16.14
N THR A 359 -13.75 -1.79 15.22
CA THR A 359 -13.14 -1.68 13.89
C THR A 359 -13.96 -0.82 12.94
N ASN A 360 -15.21 -0.51 13.25
CA ASN A 360 -16.04 0.41 12.48
C ASN A 360 -15.71 1.87 12.80
N GLU A 361 -15.55 2.17 14.11
CA GLU A 361 -15.12 3.49 14.58
C GLU A 361 -13.59 3.65 14.59
N MET A 362 -12.85 2.56 14.35
CA MET A 362 -11.39 2.50 14.43
C MET A 362 -10.86 2.99 15.78
N MET A 363 -11.38 2.42 16.87
CA MET A 363 -11.06 2.81 18.24
C MET A 363 -10.70 1.61 19.12
N ILE A 364 -9.77 1.83 20.06
CA ILE A 364 -9.53 0.92 21.19
C ILE A 364 -9.78 1.65 22.49
N LYS A 365 -10.55 1.02 23.39
CA LYS A 365 -10.98 1.62 24.67
C LYS A 365 -10.65 0.64 25.81
N PHE A 366 -10.13 1.18 26.89
CA PHE A 366 -9.90 0.45 28.14
C PHE A 366 -10.89 0.94 29.19
N SER A 367 -11.53 0.01 29.89
CA SER A 367 -12.29 0.32 31.11
C SER A 367 -11.38 0.74 32.26
N GLY A 368 -11.96 1.00 33.42
CA GLY A 368 -11.21 0.95 34.68
C GLY A 368 -10.70 -0.45 34.97
N LEU A 369 -9.68 -0.54 35.80
CA LEU A 369 -9.12 -1.84 36.24
C LEU A 369 -10.21 -2.78 36.73
N VAL A 370 -10.28 -3.98 36.13
CA VAL A 370 -11.17 -5.06 36.57
C VAL A 370 -10.53 -5.69 37.80
N GLY A 371 -11.26 -5.79 38.88
CA GLY A 371 -10.78 -6.55 40.05
C GLY A 371 -9.93 -5.76 41.04
N ILE A 372 -10.08 -4.44 41.15
CA ILE A 372 -9.96 -3.85 42.48
C ILE A 372 -11.23 -4.27 43.25
N SER A 373 -11.46 -5.56 43.37
CA SER A 373 -11.97 -6.12 44.63
C SER A 373 -11.00 -5.61 45.68
N ILE A 374 -11.45 -4.74 46.53
CA ILE A 374 -10.77 -4.41 47.76
C ILE A 374 -10.81 -5.68 48.65
N THR A 375 -10.09 -6.74 48.22
CA THR A 375 -10.02 -8.00 48.91
C THR A 375 -8.61 -8.26 49.39
N ASN A 376 -7.79 -7.26 49.65
CA ASN A 376 -6.61 -7.44 50.50
C ASN A 376 -6.11 -6.10 51.05
N ILE A 377 -6.98 -5.37 51.75
CA ILE A 377 -6.49 -4.66 52.90
C ILE A 377 -6.66 -5.67 54.08
N THR A 378 -5.77 -6.65 54.17
CA THR A 378 -5.41 -7.22 55.45
C THR A 378 -4.63 -6.14 56.20
N SER A 379 -5.33 -5.14 56.70
CA SER A 379 -4.82 -4.37 57.80
C SER A 379 -4.70 -5.31 58.97
N ALA A 380 -3.46 -5.51 59.40
CA ALA A 380 -3.24 -5.87 60.79
C ALA A 380 -4.10 -4.96 61.65
N SER A 381 -4.96 -5.58 62.45
CA SER A 381 -5.63 -5.03 63.62
C SER A 381 -5.96 -3.57 63.65
N ASP A 382 -7.18 -3.24 63.29
CA ASP A 382 -8.07 -2.43 64.15
C ASP A 382 -9.46 -2.41 63.49
N ASN A 383 -10.49 -2.70 64.28
CA ASN A 383 -11.91 -2.72 63.92
C ASN A 383 -12.46 -1.31 63.56
N ILE A 384 -11.80 -0.60 62.66
CA ILE A 384 -12.25 0.72 62.16
C ILE A 384 -12.82 0.55 60.76
N THR A 385 -14.12 0.36 60.67
CA THR A 385 -14.87 0.25 59.42
C THR A 385 -15.08 1.60 58.77
N ASN A 386 -14.37 1.87 57.71
CA ASN A 386 -14.51 3.08 56.93
C ASN A 386 -15.66 2.99 55.90
N TYR A 387 -16.32 4.09 55.64
CA TYR A 387 -17.22 4.29 54.49
C TYR A 387 -16.41 4.81 53.30
N TYR A 388 -16.75 4.32 52.14
CA TYR A 388 -16.20 4.81 50.86
C TYR A 388 -17.35 5.24 49.94
N ASP A 389 -17.17 6.29 49.17
CA ASP A 389 -18.10 6.61 48.09
C ASP A 389 -17.98 5.63 46.92
N LEU A 390 -18.84 5.74 45.93
CA LEU A 390 -18.85 4.85 44.77
C LEU A 390 -17.63 5.05 43.84
N THR A 391 -16.85 6.11 44.04
CA THR A 391 -15.58 6.35 43.35
C THR A 391 -14.36 5.80 44.11
N GLY A 392 -14.57 5.15 45.28
CA GLY A 392 -13.51 4.58 46.11
C GLY A 392 -12.84 5.57 47.06
N ARG A 393 -13.33 6.84 47.17
CA ARG A 393 -12.79 7.83 48.10
C ARG A 393 -13.18 7.46 49.52
N ASN A 394 -12.21 7.39 50.43
CA ASN A 394 -12.44 7.15 51.87
C ASN A 394 -13.12 8.34 52.55
N LEU A 395 -14.26 8.09 53.12
CA LEU A 395 -15.07 9.09 53.86
C LEU A 395 -14.90 9.01 55.39
N GLY A 396 -14.04 8.12 55.85
CA GLY A 396 -13.78 7.90 57.27
C GLY A 396 -14.81 6.98 57.94
N THR A 397 -14.75 6.90 59.27
CA THR A 397 -15.54 5.98 60.09
C THR A 397 -16.91 6.52 60.48
N LYS A 398 -17.15 7.84 60.35
CA LYS A 398 -18.44 8.46 60.66
C LYS A 398 -19.48 8.10 59.62
N LYS A 399 -20.70 7.78 60.06
CA LYS A 399 -21.83 7.53 59.18
C LYS A 399 -22.01 8.71 58.23
N PRO A 400 -21.89 8.55 56.93
CA PRO A 400 -22.05 9.63 55.98
C PRO A 400 -23.53 10.05 55.84
N ALA A 401 -23.79 11.13 55.10
CA ALA A 401 -25.13 11.55 54.77
C ALA A 401 -25.94 10.47 54.03
N LYS A 402 -27.24 10.64 53.91
CA LYS A 402 -28.10 9.71 53.17
C LYS A 402 -27.57 9.48 51.75
N GLY A 403 -27.39 8.21 51.38
CA GLY A 403 -26.85 7.83 50.09
C GLY A 403 -26.41 6.38 49.98
N LEU A 404 -25.79 6.03 48.85
CA LEU A 404 -25.21 4.69 48.59
C LEU A 404 -23.69 4.76 48.75
N TYR A 405 -23.13 3.84 49.57
CA TYR A 405 -21.73 3.81 49.94
C TYR A 405 -21.21 2.37 49.91
N ILE A 406 -19.89 2.22 50.01
CA ILE A 406 -19.25 0.94 50.25
C ILE A 406 -18.71 0.93 51.68
N LYS A 407 -19.06 -0.10 52.42
CA LYS A 407 -18.58 -0.38 53.80
C LYS A 407 -18.25 -1.85 53.90
N ASP A 408 -17.04 -2.20 54.36
CA ASP A 408 -16.57 -3.60 54.50
C ASP A 408 -16.74 -4.39 53.20
N GLY A 409 -16.42 -3.75 52.05
CA GLY A 409 -16.53 -4.34 50.70
C GLY A 409 -17.96 -4.59 50.22
N LYS A 410 -18.97 -4.11 50.94
CA LYS A 410 -20.39 -4.26 50.55
C LYS A 410 -21.06 -2.93 50.30
N LYS A 411 -21.97 -2.90 49.32
CA LYS A 411 -22.84 -1.74 49.11
C LYS A 411 -23.81 -1.57 50.27
N VAL A 412 -23.82 -0.40 50.90
CA VAL A 412 -24.71 -0.05 52.00
C VAL A 412 -25.50 1.20 51.65
N VAL A 413 -26.80 1.18 51.95
CA VAL A 413 -27.66 2.34 51.84
C VAL A 413 -27.74 2.99 53.20
N VAL A 414 -27.27 4.22 53.31
CA VAL A 414 -27.46 5.07 54.50
C VAL A 414 -28.77 5.81 54.30
N LYS A 415 -29.75 5.51 55.15
CA LYS A 415 -31.06 6.14 55.18
C LYS A 415 -31.07 7.37 56.07
#